data_ac16bb27a93949cc002c547ff7769528
#
_entry.id   ac16bb27a93949cc002c547ff7769528
#
_cell.length_a   1.000
_cell.length_b   1.000
_cell.length_c   1.000
_cell.angle_alpha   90.00
_cell.angle_beta   90.00
_cell.angle_gamma   90.00
#
_symmetry.space_group_name_H-M   'P 1'
#
loop_
_entity.id
_entity.type
_entity.pdbx_description
1 polymer ?
#
loop_
_entity_poly.entity_id
_entity_poly.type
_entity_poly.pdbx_seq_one_letter_code
_entity_poly.pdbx_strand_id
1 'polypeptide(L)'
;MQGNVARQRAAVIEVRKQLASDIAAHAQSLGENPTAIPGLALYRLTTPTACLLTTYEPSVTVFAQGRKRINLGGIEYFCDGSSFLLSSIDVPVESQILEASEQVPLLSMFLRLDMPTVREVLSREDLPEPEISVQNRGVAVGETTVGLLGACARLIELLETPEDIPFLSHLIQREIVYRILRSPQGGRLRAIATAGNLSHRTARAIAWLRANYAKPLRMEELAAVARMGVSTLHHQFRGLTAMSPLQYQKQLRLQTAR
;
A
#
# COMPACT_ATOMS: atom_id res chain seq x y z
N MET A 1 23.60 -18.15 15.96
CA MET A 1 22.69 -17.57 14.98
C MET A 1 21.20 -17.86 15.26
N GLN A 2 20.81 -19.09 15.59
CA GLN A 2 19.39 -19.46 15.86
C GLN A 2 18.72 -18.67 17.01
N GLY A 3 19.43 -18.38 18.11
CA GLY A 3 18.88 -17.62 19.24
C GLY A 3 18.52 -16.16 18.92
N ASN A 4 19.20 -15.52 17.97
CA ASN A 4 18.91 -14.14 17.57
C ASN A 4 17.65 -14.06 16.71
N VAL A 5 17.47 -15.03 15.81
CA VAL A 5 16.26 -15.12 14.94
C VAL A 5 15.02 -15.39 15.78
N ALA A 6 15.11 -16.27 16.77
CA ALA A 6 13.97 -16.55 17.67
C ALA A 6 13.59 -15.33 18.51
N ARG A 7 14.57 -14.59 19.07
CA ARG A 7 14.33 -13.34 19.80
C ARG A 7 13.69 -12.28 18.93
N GLN A 8 14.16 -12.14 17.69
CA GLN A 8 13.62 -11.16 16.75
C GLN A 8 12.18 -11.47 16.36
N ARG A 9 11.85 -12.75 16.14
CA ARG A 9 10.47 -13.20 15.90
C ARG A 9 9.55 -12.95 17.09
N ALA A 10 10.01 -13.24 18.30
CA ALA A 10 9.24 -12.97 19.53
C ALA A 10 8.95 -11.47 19.69
N ALA A 11 9.94 -10.61 19.43
CA ALA A 11 9.77 -9.16 19.48
C ALA A 11 8.77 -8.65 18.44
N VAL A 12 8.78 -9.18 17.19
CA VAL A 12 7.78 -8.84 16.17
C VAL A 12 6.37 -9.20 16.62
N ILE A 13 6.19 -10.40 17.22
CA ILE A 13 4.88 -10.85 17.72
C ILE A 13 4.36 -9.92 18.82
N GLU A 14 5.21 -9.51 19.74
CA GLU A 14 4.81 -8.66 20.85
C GLU A 14 4.39 -7.26 20.37
N VAL A 15 5.22 -6.61 19.54
CA VAL A 15 4.88 -5.29 18.99
C VAL A 15 3.63 -5.35 18.12
N ARG A 16 3.41 -6.46 17.40
CA ARG A 16 2.19 -6.67 16.60
C ARG A 16 0.95 -6.79 17.48
N LYS A 17 1.02 -7.49 18.62
CA LYS A 17 -0.10 -7.58 19.57
C LYS A 17 -0.46 -6.20 20.13
N GLN A 18 0.54 -5.40 20.48
CA GLN A 18 0.32 -4.04 20.91
C GLN A 18 -0.36 -3.22 19.82
N LEU A 19 0.15 -3.28 18.58
CA LEU A 19 -0.46 -2.59 17.44
C LEU A 19 -1.92 -3.04 17.21
N ALA A 20 -2.23 -4.33 17.38
CA ALA A 20 -3.61 -4.83 17.28
C ALA A 20 -4.51 -4.23 18.37
N SER A 21 -4.00 -4.11 19.61
CA SER A 21 -4.71 -3.46 20.71
C SER A 21 -4.97 -1.98 20.44
N ASP A 22 -3.97 -1.26 19.94
CA ASP A 22 -4.08 0.17 19.64
C ASP A 22 -5.08 0.42 18.50
N ILE A 23 -5.04 -0.40 17.44
CA ILE A 23 -6.02 -0.34 16.35
C ILE A 23 -7.44 -0.61 16.90
N ALA A 24 -7.61 -1.65 17.74
CA ALA A 24 -8.92 -2.00 18.29
C ALA A 24 -9.49 -0.90 19.18
N ALA A 25 -8.65 -0.18 19.94
CA ALA A 25 -9.06 0.93 20.78
C ALA A 25 -9.59 2.11 19.97
N HIS A 26 -9.00 2.41 18.81
CA HIS A 26 -9.35 3.55 17.97
C HIS A 26 -10.31 3.22 16.83
N ALA A 27 -10.41 1.95 16.40
CA ALA A 27 -11.35 1.50 15.35
C ALA A 27 -12.66 1.02 15.98
N GLN A 28 -13.52 1.95 16.39
CA GLN A 28 -14.77 1.65 17.10
C GLN A 28 -15.88 1.16 16.16
N SER A 29 -15.85 1.54 14.87
CA SER A 29 -16.84 1.14 13.87
C SER A 29 -16.35 -0.01 13.00
N LEU A 30 -17.28 -0.82 12.47
CA LEU A 30 -16.95 -1.81 11.44
C LEU A 30 -16.59 -1.10 10.13
N GLY A 31 -15.56 -1.59 9.46
CA GLY A 31 -15.05 -1.03 8.21
C GLY A 31 -13.95 -0.03 8.45
N GLU A 32 -13.96 1.05 7.67
CA GLU A 32 -12.98 2.13 7.71
C GLU A 32 -13.27 3.11 8.85
N ASN A 33 -12.24 3.42 9.62
CA ASN A 33 -12.25 4.42 10.68
C ASN A 33 -11.22 5.50 10.32
N PRO A 34 -11.61 6.60 9.67
CA PRO A 34 -10.73 7.74 9.41
C PRO A 34 -10.22 8.34 10.72
N THR A 35 -8.99 8.85 10.71
CA THR A 35 -8.38 9.46 11.90
C THR A 35 -8.08 10.95 11.69
N ALA A 36 -7.70 11.64 12.78
CA ALA A 36 -7.23 13.02 12.72
C ALA A 36 -5.85 13.15 12.02
N ILE A 37 -5.11 12.06 11.86
CA ILE A 37 -3.82 12.07 11.19
C ILE A 37 -4.03 11.99 9.66
N PRO A 38 -3.52 12.95 8.88
CA PRO A 38 -3.72 12.95 7.44
C PRO A 38 -3.21 11.67 6.77
N GLY A 39 -4.08 11.03 5.99
CA GLY A 39 -3.78 9.81 5.25
C GLY A 39 -3.83 8.52 6.06
N LEU A 40 -4.04 8.58 7.37
CA LEU A 40 -4.18 7.41 8.24
C LEU A 40 -5.64 7.01 8.41
N ALA A 41 -5.96 5.75 8.16
CA ALA A 41 -7.23 5.12 8.50
C ALA A 41 -6.99 3.76 9.16
N LEU A 42 -7.87 3.38 10.08
CA LEU A 42 -7.85 2.10 10.77
C LEU A 42 -9.03 1.25 10.29
N TYR A 43 -8.81 -0.05 10.14
CA TYR A 43 -9.85 -0.96 9.67
C TYR A 43 -10.12 -2.04 10.70
N ARG A 44 -11.41 -2.25 10.96
CA ARG A 44 -11.92 -3.33 11.80
C ARG A 44 -13.04 -4.07 11.08
N LEU A 45 -12.91 -5.37 10.87
CA LEU A 45 -13.95 -6.22 10.30
C LEU A 45 -14.04 -7.52 11.10
N THR A 46 -15.28 -7.94 11.37
CA THR A 46 -15.58 -9.08 12.24
C THR A 46 -16.09 -10.30 11.48
N THR A 47 -16.23 -10.20 10.17
CA THR A 47 -16.72 -11.30 9.33
C THR A 47 -15.94 -11.41 8.04
N PRO A 48 -15.74 -12.60 7.50
CA PRO A 48 -15.27 -12.79 6.13
C PRO A 48 -16.18 -12.07 5.13
N THR A 49 -15.62 -11.63 4.01
CA THR A 49 -16.39 -10.93 2.98
C THR A 49 -16.45 -11.73 1.68
N ALA A 50 -17.45 -11.43 0.85
CA ALA A 50 -17.38 -11.80 -0.56
C ALA A 50 -16.18 -11.12 -1.25
N CYS A 51 -15.81 -11.62 -2.42
CA CYS A 51 -14.80 -10.97 -3.25
C CYS A 51 -15.36 -9.65 -3.80
N LEU A 52 -14.70 -8.54 -3.48
CA LEU A 52 -15.11 -7.19 -3.85
C LEU A 52 -14.07 -6.55 -4.77
N LEU A 53 -14.53 -5.92 -5.84
CA LEU A 53 -13.69 -5.09 -6.68
C LEU A 53 -13.50 -3.73 -6.00
N THR A 54 -12.26 -3.35 -5.76
CA THR A 54 -11.87 -2.07 -5.14
C THR A 54 -10.67 -1.46 -5.87
N THR A 55 -10.41 -0.17 -5.67
CA THR A 55 -9.19 0.47 -6.17
C THR A 55 -8.27 0.76 -4.99
N TYR A 56 -7.05 0.29 -5.09
CA TYR A 56 -5.98 0.70 -4.19
C TYR A 56 -5.29 1.93 -4.77
N GLU A 57 -4.95 2.85 -3.91
CA GLU A 57 -4.11 4.01 -4.19
C GLU A 57 -2.71 3.81 -3.61
N PRO A 58 -1.72 4.65 -3.96
CA PRO A 58 -0.40 4.59 -3.33
C PRO A 58 -0.51 4.61 -1.81
N SER A 59 -0.19 3.49 -1.19
CA SER A 59 -0.41 3.27 0.25
C SER A 59 0.40 2.10 0.79
N VAL A 60 0.57 2.10 2.10
CA VAL A 60 0.99 0.92 2.86
C VAL A 60 -0.14 0.51 3.80
N THR A 61 -0.49 -0.78 3.80
CA THR A 61 -1.41 -1.38 4.77
C THR A 61 -0.65 -2.39 5.61
N VAL A 62 -0.62 -2.16 6.92
CA VAL A 62 -0.01 -3.09 7.89
C VAL A 62 -1.13 -3.87 8.55
N PHE A 63 -1.04 -5.20 8.50
CA PHE A 63 -2.00 -6.08 9.12
C PHE A 63 -1.50 -6.46 10.51
N ALA A 64 -2.32 -6.23 11.54
CA ALA A 64 -2.03 -6.65 12.90
C ALA A 64 -2.71 -7.98 13.23
N GLN A 65 -3.88 -8.26 12.64
CA GLN A 65 -4.70 -9.45 12.89
C GLN A 65 -5.61 -9.77 11.71
N GLY A 66 -6.03 -11.03 11.58
CA GLY A 66 -6.89 -11.51 10.49
C GLY A 66 -6.12 -11.83 9.22
N ARG A 67 -6.85 -12.22 8.15
CA ARG A 67 -6.25 -12.59 6.87
C ARG A 67 -7.06 -12.08 5.70
N LYS A 68 -6.37 -11.52 4.71
CA LYS A 68 -6.96 -10.94 3.51
C LYS A 68 -6.29 -11.49 2.25
N ARG A 69 -7.10 -11.75 1.22
CA ARG A 69 -6.65 -12.09 -0.12
C ARG A 69 -6.85 -10.88 -1.04
N ILE A 70 -5.90 -10.66 -1.92
CA ILE A 70 -5.95 -9.64 -2.95
C ILE A 70 -5.58 -10.30 -4.27
N ASN A 71 -6.38 -10.12 -5.31
CA ASN A 71 -6.11 -10.59 -6.66
C ASN A 71 -5.88 -9.38 -7.58
N LEU A 72 -4.70 -9.33 -8.19
CA LEU A 72 -4.33 -8.34 -9.19
C LEU A 72 -4.12 -9.05 -10.53
N GLY A 73 -5.13 -8.98 -11.41
CA GLY A 73 -5.04 -9.53 -12.76
C GLY A 73 -4.67 -11.02 -12.82
N GLY A 74 -5.23 -11.84 -11.92
CA GLY A 74 -5.00 -13.28 -11.82
C GLY A 74 -3.85 -13.68 -10.90
N ILE A 75 -3.20 -12.70 -10.22
CA ILE A 75 -2.15 -12.99 -9.25
C ILE A 75 -2.67 -12.74 -7.85
N GLU A 76 -2.60 -13.75 -7.02
CA GLU A 76 -3.07 -13.70 -5.65
C GLU A 76 -1.94 -13.30 -4.68
N TYR A 77 -2.28 -12.41 -3.77
CA TYR A 77 -1.48 -11.99 -2.63
C TYR A 77 -2.26 -12.29 -1.35
N PHE A 78 -1.57 -12.82 -0.36
CA PHE A 78 -2.15 -13.08 0.95
C PHE A 78 -1.47 -12.19 1.98
N CYS A 79 -2.27 -11.51 2.78
CA CYS A 79 -1.82 -10.61 3.84
C CYS A 79 -2.41 -11.07 5.17
N ASP A 80 -1.57 -11.12 6.18
CA ASP A 80 -1.91 -11.48 7.55
C ASP A 80 -1.12 -10.63 8.56
N GLY A 81 -1.23 -10.92 9.83
CA GLY A 81 -0.54 -10.16 10.88
C GLY A 81 0.99 -10.16 10.79
N SER A 82 1.62 -10.94 9.90
CA SER A 82 3.08 -10.92 9.68
C SER A 82 3.49 -10.06 8.49
N SER A 83 2.54 -9.48 7.78
CA SER A 83 2.77 -8.84 6.49
C SER A 83 2.30 -7.39 6.43
N PHE A 84 2.90 -6.64 5.52
CA PHE A 84 2.36 -5.39 5.01
C PHE A 84 2.09 -5.51 3.51
N LEU A 85 1.09 -4.78 3.05
CA LEU A 85 0.79 -4.59 1.64
C LEU A 85 1.27 -3.21 1.21
N LEU A 86 2.08 -3.15 0.16
CA LEU A 86 2.48 -1.92 -0.50
C LEU A 86 1.74 -1.80 -1.83
N SER A 87 0.94 -0.76 -2.01
CA SER A 87 0.48 -0.31 -3.31
C SER A 87 1.27 0.92 -3.73
N SER A 88 1.93 0.87 -4.87
CA SER A 88 2.78 1.96 -5.36
C SER A 88 2.09 2.81 -6.43
N ILE A 89 0.93 2.38 -6.89
CA ILE A 89 0.12 3.03 -7.95
C ILE A 89 -1.37 2.86 -7.65
N ASP A 90 -2.18 3.66 -8.33
CA ASP A 90 -3.63 3.39 -8.40
C ASP A 90 -3.88 2.12 -9.20
N VAL A 91 -4.57 1.14 -8.60
CA VAL A 91 -4.82 -0.13 -9.28
C VAL A 91 -6.12 -0.79 -8.81
N PRO A 92 -7.02 -1.20 -9.74
CA PRO A 92 -8.18 -2.01 -9.41
C PRO A 92 -7.75 -3.42 -9.04
N VAL A 93 -8.26 -3.91 -7.92
CA VAL A 93 -7.99 -5.24 -7.40
C VAL A 93 -9.27 -5.90 -6.93
N GLU A 94 -9.31 -7.21 -6.94
CA GLU A 94 -10.31 -7.98 -6.20
C GLU A 94 -9.77 -8.24 -4.80
N SER A 95 -10.57 -7.95 -3.80
CA SER A 95 -10.20 -8.01 -2.39
C SER A 95 -11.21 -8.83 -1.61
N GLN A 96 -10.73 -9.73 -0.76
CA GLN A 96 -11.56 -10.61 0.07
C GLN A 96 -10.94 -10.79 1.45
N ILE A 97 -11.75 -10.62 2.50
CA ILE A 97 -11.36 -11.00 3.85
C ILE A 97 -11.65 -12.49 4.01
N LEU A 98 -10.60 -13.25 4.36
CA LEU A 98 -10.68 -14.69 4.53
C LEU A 98 -10.93 -15.09 5.98
N GLU A 99 -10.26 -14.40 6.92
CA GLU A 99 -10.30 -14.73 8.34
C GLU A 99 -10.59 -13.46 9.15
N ALA A 100 -11.77 -13.42 9.75
CA ALA A 100 -12.22 -12.44 10.72
C ALA A 100 -13.39 -13.01 11.52
N SER A 101 -13.46 -12.70 12.81
CA SER A 101 -14.59 -13.01 13.69
C SER A 101 -14.77 -11.88 14.72
N GLU A 102 -15.82 -11.92 15.51
CA GLU A 102 -15.99 -10.96 16.61
C GLU A 102 -14.88 -11.06 17.65
N GLN A 103 -14.43 -12.29 17.94
CA GLN A 103 -13.37 -12.55 18.92
C GLN A 103 -11.98 -12.27 18.35
N VAL A 104 -11.79 -12.47 17.04
CA VAL A 104 -10.54 -12.26 16.33
C VAL A 104 -10.82 -11.45 15.05
N PRO A 105 -11.11 -10.14 15.19
CA PRO A 105 -11.40 -9.30 14.03
C PRO A 105 -10.18 -9.13 13.12
N LEU A 106 -10.40 -8.87 11.84
CA LEU A 106 -9.34 -8.33 11.01
C LEU A 106 -9.08 -6.89 11.47
N LEU A 107 -7.82 -6.62 11.83
CA LEU A 107 -7.33 -5.31 12.25
C LEU A 107 -6.17 -4.90 11.36
N SER A 108 -6.29 -3.76 10.72
CA SER A 108 -5.21 -3.22 9.90
C SER A 108 -5.17 -1.69 9.95
N MET A 109 -3.98 -1.16 9.77
CA MET A 109 -3.69 0.25 9.61
C MET A 109 -3.41 0.52 8.14
N PHE A 110 -4.09 1.48 7.55
CA PHE A 110 -3.87 1.99 6.21
C PHE A 110 -3.21 3.36 6.29
N LEU A 111 -2.11 3.55 5.56
CA LEU A 111 -1.45 4.84 5.42
C LEU A 111 -1.27 5.16 3.94
N ARG A 112 -1.92 6.25 3.49
CA ARG A 112 -1.71 6.80 2.15
C ARG A 112 -0.28 7.32 2.03
N LEU A 113 0.39 7.00 0.94
CA LEU A 113 1.73 7.49 0.67
C LEU A 113 1.68 8.85 -0.04
N ASP A 114 2.23 9.87 0.63
CA ASP A 114 2.47 11.17 0.02
C ASP A 114 3.71 11.08 -0.88
N MET A 115 3.53 11.17 -2.20
CA MET A 115 4.63 11.01 -3.16
C MET A 115 5.70 12.12 -3.08
N PRO A 116 5.40 13.39 -2.75
CA PRO A 116 6.39 14.37 -2.32
C PRO A 116 7.29 13.88 -1.18
N THR A 117 6.71 13.39 -0.10
CA THR A 117 7.45 12.81 1.04
C THR A 117 8.31 11.61 0.63
N VAL A 118 7.79 10.72 -0.23
CA VAL A 118 8.58 9.61 -0.77
C VAL A 118 9.80 10.10 -1.53
N ARG A 119 9.64 11.11 -2.39
CA ARG A 119 10.76 11.72 -3.14
C ARG A 119 11.77 12.42 -2.24
N GLU A 120 11.30 13.11 -1.21
CA GLU A 120 12.16 13.77 -0.24
C GLU A 120 13.04 12.76 0.51
N VAL A 121 12.45 11.65 0.98
CA VAL A 121 13.22 10.57 1.62
C VAL A 121 14.21 9.94 0.65
N LEU A 122 13.84 9.78 -0.63
CA LEU A 122 14.71 9.23 -1.67
C LEU A 122 15.86 10.16 -2.07
N SER A 123 15.72 11.47 -1.90
CA SER A 123 16.78 12.44 -2.25
C SER A 123 17.98 12.37 -1.30
N ARG A 124 17.89 11.62 -0.21
CA ARG A 124 19.03 11.40 0.69
C ARG A 124 19.99 10.39 0.07
N GLU A 125 21.25 10.78 -0.03
CA GLU A 125 22.31 9.97 -0.67
C GLU A 125 22.66 8.70 0.11
N ASP A 126 22.30 8.65 1.40
CA ASP A 126 22.62 7.56 2.33
C ASP A 126 21.63 6.38 2.31
N LEU A 127 20.64 6.40 1.41
CA LEU A 127 19.71 5.28 1.25
C LEU A 127 20.33 4.17 0.38
N PRO A 128 20.65 3.00 0.96
CA PRO A 128 21.15 1.89 0.17
C PRO A 128 20.12 1.46 -0.87
N GLU A 129 20.59 1.12 -2.07
CA GLU A 129 19.70 0.53 -3.06
C GLU A 129 19.26 -0.85 -2.56
N PRO A 130 17.93 -1.14 -2.50
CA PRO A 130 17.47 -2.48 -2.18
C PRO A 130 17.93 -3.44 -3.27
N GLU A 131 18.32 -4.64 -2.90
CA GLU A 131 18.50 -5.73 -3.87
C GLU A 131 17.23 -5.84 -4.71
N ILE A 132 17.39 -5.86 -6.03
CA ILE A 132 16.28 -5.75 -6.99
C ILE A 132 15.31 -6.92 -6.77
N SER A 133 14.16 -6.64 -6.20
CA SER A 133 13.06 -7.58 -6.20
C SER A 133 12.54 -7.75 -7.62
N VAL A 134 12.50 -8.99 -8.09
CA VAL A 134 12.08 -9.36 -9.46
C VAL A 134 10.61 -9.05 -9.74
N GLN A 135 9.81 -8.67 -8.75
CA GLN A 135 8.40 -8.37 -8.92
C GLN A 135 8.16 -6.95 -9.44
N ASN A 136 7.93 -6.86 -10.74
CA ASN A 136 7.69 -5.61 -11.47
C ASN A 136 6.25 -5.03 -11.33
N ARG A 137 5.48 -5.39 -10.30
CA ARG A 137 4.07 -4.99 -10.16
C ARG A 137 3.87 -3.81 -9.23
N GLY A 138 2.73 -3.12 -9.42
CA GLY A 138 2.34 -1.98 -8.59
C GLY A 138 1.92 -2.34 -7.17
N VAL A 139 1.68 -3.65 -6.91
CA VAL A 139 1.33 -4.20 -5.59
C VAL A 139 2.38 -5.21 -5.17
N ALA A 140 2.78 -5.18 -3.91
CA ALA A 140 3.71 -6.13 -3.29
C ALA A 140 3.34 -6.41 -1.83
N VAL A 141 3.65 -7.62 -1.36
CA VAL A 141 3.53 -8.00 0.05
C VAL A 141 4.91 -8.20 0.62
N GLY A 142 5.16 -7.60 1.76
CA GLY A 142 6.43 -7.72 2.50
C GLY A 142 6.22 -8.14 3.94
N GLU A 143 7.27 -8.66 4.56
CA GLU A 143 7.26 -9.03 5.98
C GLU A 143 7.40 -7.78 6.86
N THR A 144 6.64 -7.75 7.96
CA THR A 144 6.77 -6.70 8.96
C THR A 144 8.03 -6.88 9.81
N THR A 145 8.63 -5.77 10.21
CA THR A 145 9.77 -5.73 11.13
C THR A 145 9.39 -5.01 12.42
N VAL A 146 10.12 -5.26 13.50
CA VAL A 146 9.94 -4.53 14.77
C VAL A 146 9.97 -3.03 14.56
N GLY A 147 10.90 -2.55 13.72
CA GLY A 147 11.02 -1.13 13.44
C GLY A 147 9.83 -0.55 12.67
N LEU A 148 9.29 -1.27 11.69
CA LEU A 148 8.09 -0.82 10.95
C LEU A 148 6.87 -0.80 11.86
N LEU A 149 6.62 -1.90 12.58
CA LEU A 149 5.49 -2.00 13.51
C LEU A 149 5.57 -0.96 14.63
N GLY A 150 6.78 -0.71 15.19
CA GLY A 150 6.98 0.32 16.21
C GLY A 150 6.72 1.74 15.67
N ALA A 151 7.08 2.04 14.43
CA ALA A 151 6.73 3.31 13.81
C ALA A 151 5.21 3.45 13.61
N CYS A 152 4.53 2.36 13.20
CA CYS A 152 3.07 2.34 13.07
C CYS A 152 2.36 2.54 14.43
N ALA A 153 2.83 1.87 15.50
CA ALA A 153 2.28 2.03 16.83
C ALA A 153 2.41 3.50 17.31
N ARG A 154 3.61 4.08 17.22
CA ARG A 154 3.80 5.50 17.58
C ARG A 154 2.94 6.47 16.77
N LEU A 155 2.64 6.14 15.50
CA LEU A 155 1.73 6.97 14.70
C LEU A 155 0.29 6.90 15.23
N ILE A 156 -0.16 5.73 15.68
CA ILE A 156 -1.51 5.56 16.27
C ILE A 156 -1.56 6.21 17.67
N GLU A 157 -0.52 6.07 18.48
CA GLU A 157 -0.42 6.70 19.80
C GLU A 157 -0.61 8.23 19.77
N LEU A 158 -0.26 8.90 18.66
CA LEU A 158 -0.53 10.34 18.50
C LEU A 158 -2.01 10.69 18.51
N LEU A 159 -2.91 9.74 18.32
CA LEU A 159 -4.35 9.99 18.42
C LEU A 159 -4.78 10.32 19.86
N GLU A 160 -3.96 9.98 20.86
CA GLU A 160 -4.16 10.30 22.28
C GLU A 160 -3.63 11.69 22.65
N THR A 161 -2.76 12.29 21.79
CA THR A 161 -2.19 13.62 21.95
C THR A 161 -2.40 14.45 20.69
N PRO A 162 -3.64 14.90 20.41
CA PRO A 162 -3.99 15.57 19.17
C PRO A 162 -3.16 16.84 18.88
N GLU A 163 -2.67 17.52 19.91
CA GLU A 163 -1.80 18.69 19.82
C GLU A 163 -0.45 18.39 19.17
N ASP A 164 0.02 17.15 19.28
CA ASP A 164 1.31 16.72 18.70
C ASP A 164 1.19 16.28 17.23
N ILE A 165 -0.02 15.99 16.75
CA ILE A 165 -0.27 15.50 15.39
C ILE A 165 0.33 16.42 14.33
N PRO A 166 0.13 17.76 14.37
CA PRO A 166 0.61 18.66 13.31
C PRO A 166 2.12 18.60 13.10
N PHE A 167 2.89 18.33 14.13
CA PHE A 167 4.35 18.28 14.08
C PHE A 167 4.90 16.86 13.95
N LEU A 168 4.46 15.93 14.81
CA LEU A 168 5.07 14.60 14.91
C LEU A 168 4.56 13.62 13.84
N SER A 169 3.32 13.78 13.37
CA SER A 169 2.74 12.79 12.45
C SER A 169 3.56 12.61 11.17
N HIS A 170 4.04 13.74 10.57
CA HIS A 170 4.83 13.68 9.37
C HIS A 170 6.29 13.17 9.57
N LEU A 171 6.85 13.33 10.75
CA LEU A 171 8.15 12.77 11.07
C LEU A 171 8.07 11.24 11.14
N ILE A 172 7.01 10.72 11.78
CA ILE A 172 6.78 9.28 11.89
C ILE A 172 6.37 8.68 10.53
N GLN A 173 5.54 9.37 9.74
CA GLN A 173 5.22 8.94 8.38
C GLN A 173 6.47 8.84 7.49
N ARG A 174 7.40 9.78 7.61
CA ARG A 174 8.71 9.72 6.92
C ARG A 174 9.53 8.51 7.37
N GLU A 175 9.52 8.17 8.66
CA GLU A 175 10.16 6.95 9.15
C GLU A 175 9.53 5.70 8.52
N ILE A 176 8.20 5.62 8.45
CA ILE A 176 7.50 4.49 7.81
C ILE A 176 7.91 4.39 6.33
N VAL A 177 7.90 5.51 5.59
CA VAL A 177 8.34 5.57 4.19
C VAL A 177 9.79 5.08 4.05
N TYR A 178 10.70 5.56 4.91
CA TYR A 178 12.10 5.14 4.92
C TYR A 178 12.24 3.62 5.12
N ARG A 179 11.50 3.04 6.07
CA ARG A 179 11.54 1.59 6.34
C ARG A 179 11.00 0.76 5.17
N ILE A 180 9.94 1.23 4.51
CA ILE A 180 9.40 0.61 3.29
C ILE A 180 10.42 0.69 2.15
N LEU A 181 11.04 1.85 1.92
CA LEU A 181 12.05 2.03 0.86
C LEU A 181 13.30 1.15 1.07
N ARG A 182 13.61 0.81 2.32
CA ARG A 182 14.70 -0.12 2.67
C ARG A 182 14.30 -1.60 2.60
N SER A 183 13.01 -1.91 2.52
CA SER A 183 12.56 -3.29 2.38
C SER A 183 12.80 -3.83 0.96
N PRO A 184 12.82 -5.15 0.76
CA PRO A 184 12.90 -5.75 -0.58
C PRO A 184 11.79 -5.27 -1.53
N GLN A 185 10.63 -4.84 -0.98
CA GLN A 185 9.48 -4.32 -1.73
C GLN A 185 9.62 -2.85 -2.13
N GLY A 186 10.56 -2.11 -1.51
CA GLY A 186 10.77 -0.68 -1.73
C GLY A 186 11.26 -0.31 -3.13
N GLY A 187 11.89 -1.24 -3.85
CA GLY A 187 12.45 -1.00 -5.18
C GLY A 187 11.42 -0.48 -6.20
N ARG A 188 10.18 -0.97 -6.14
CA ARG A 188 9.10 -0.51 -7.02
C ARG A 188 8.64 0.91 -6.68
N LEU A 189 8.44 1.21 -5.40
CA LEU A 189 8.07 2.56 -4.95
C LEU A 189 9.17 3.57 -5.34
N ARG A 190 10.44 3.19 -5.17
CA ARG A 190 11.60 3.97 -5.62
C ARG A 190 11.54 4.24 -7.12
N ALA A 191 11.34 3.22 -7.96
CA ALA A 191 11.26 3.37 -9.42
C ALA A 191 10.10 4.28 -9.88
N ILE A 192 8.97 4.25 -9.18
CA ILE A 192 7.81 5.10 -9.46
C ILE A 192 8.05 6.54 -9.00
N ALA A 193 8.71 6.74 -7.87
CA ALA A 193 9.00 8.06 -7.34
C ALA A 193 10.12 8.78 -8.11
N THR A 194 11.07 8.04 -8.73
CA THR A 194 12.19 8.61 -9.48
C THR A 194 11.73 9.17 -10.83
N ALA A 195 11.88 10.49 -10.99
CA ALA A 195 11.50 11.18 -12.22
C ALA A 195 12.26 10.62 -13.44
N GLY A 196 11.55 10.50 -14.57
CA GLY A 196 12.15 9.99 -15.81
C GLY A 196 12.18 8.47 -15.96
N ASN A 197 12.03 7.72 -14.86
CA ASN A 197 11.92 6.26 -14.91
C ASN A 197 10.68 5.81 -15.68
N LEU A 198 10.75 4.69 -16.39
CA LEU A 198 9.61 4.13 -17.13
C LEU A 198 8.41 3.85 -16.21
N SER A 199 8.66 3.41 -14.98
CA SER A 199 7.61 3.19 -13.98
C SER A 199 6.93 4.48 -13.56
N HIS A 200 7.69 5.57 -13.37
CA HIS A 200 7.15 6.90 -13.11
C HIS A 200 6.25 7.40 -14.24
N ARG A 201 6.72 7.26 -15.50
CA ARG A 201 5.94 7.65 -16.68
C ARG A 201 4.66 6.83 -16.81
N THR A 202 4.72 5.52 -16.53
CA THR A 202 3.56 4.63 -16.55
C THR A 202 2.57 4.99 -15.43
N ALA A 203 3.06 5.30 -14.22
CA ALA A 203 2.19 5.75 -13.12
C ALA A 203 1.44 7.05 -13.48
N ARG A 204 2.06 7.98 -14.23
CA ARG A 204 1.37 9.16 -14.75
C ARG A 204 0.23 8.80 -15.71
N ALA A 205 0.45 7.83 -16.62
CA ALA A 205 -0.61 7.35 -17.51
C ALA A 205 -1.75 6.69 -16.73
N ILE A 206 -1.44 5.93 -15.69
CA ILE A 206 -2.44 5.31 -14.81
C ILE A 206 -3.27 6.38 -14.10
N ALA A 207 -2.64 7.37 -13.50
CA ALA A 207 -3.32 8.48 -12.83
C ALA A 207 -4.21 9.28 -13.81
N TRP A 208 -3.72 9.55 -15.03
CA TRP A 208 -4.51 10.21 -16.07
C TRP A 208 -5.72 9.37 -16.47
N LEU A 209 -5.54 8.05 -16.70
CA LEU A 209 -6.63 7.16 -17.06
C LEU A 209 -7.68 7.07 -15.96
N ARG A 210 -7.27 7.06 -14.68
CA ARG A 210 -8.18 7.13 -13.53
C ARG A 210 -9.00 8.41 -13.53
N ALA A 211 -8.38 9.56 -13.78
CA ALA A 211 -9.07 10.85 -13.85
C ALA A 211 -10.00 10.98 -15.08
N ASN A 212 -9.77 10.20 -16.13
CA ASN A 212 -10.50 10.28 -17.40
C ASN A 212 -11.22 8.98 -17.79
N TYR A 213 -11.46 8.07 -16.84
CA TYR A 213 -12.00 6.72 -17.13
C TYR A 213 -13.35 6.73 -17.85
N ALA A 214 -14.16 7.78 -17.68
CA ALA A 214 -15.46 7.92 -18.33
C ALA A 214 -15.35 8.23 -19.84
N LYS A 215 -14.24 8.85 -20.28
CA LYS A 215 -14.01 9.20 -21.71
C LYS A 215 -13.60 7.98 -22.52
N PRO A 216 -13.84 7.96 -23.86
CA PRO A 216 -13.25 6.96 -24.74
C PRO A 216 -11.72 6.97 -24.64
N LEU A 217 -11.10 5.81 -24.48
CA LEU A 217 -9.65 5.67 -24.42
C LEU A 217 -9.05 5.70 -25.83
N ARG A 218 -8.13 6.63 -26.06
CA ARG A 218 -7.26 6.66 -27.24
C ARG A 218 -5.84 6.34 -26.80
N MET A 219 -5.26 5.30 -27.38
CA MET A 219 -3.95 4.81 -26.94
C MET A 219 -2.82 5.81 -27.23
N GLU A 220 -2.94 6.55 -28.32
CA GLU A 220 -1.98 7.61 -28.70
C GLU A 220 -1.96 8.74 -27.69
N GLU A 221 -3.14 9.14 -27.19
CA GLU A 221 -3.27 10.16 -26.15
C GLU A 221 -2.63 9.69 -24.81
N LEU A 222 -2.92 8.46 -24.41
CA LEU A 222 -2.34 7.89 -23.19
C LEU A 222 -0.82 7.73 -23.31
N ALA A 223 -0.31 7.37 -24.49
CA ALA A 223 1.11 7.26 -24.79
C ALA A 223 1.81 8.63 -24.75
N ALA A 224 1.15 9.68 -25.25
CA ALA A 224 1.64 11.05 -25.16
C ALA A 224 1.75 11.54 -23.69
N VAL A 225 0.74 11.25 -22.85
CA VAL A 225 0.77 11.53 -21.40
C VAL A 225 1.96 10.85 -20.75
N ALA A 226 2.24 9.59 -21.10
CA ALA A 226 3.38 8.84 -20.58
C ALA A 226 4.72 9.28 -21.18
N ARG A 227 4.72 10.03 -22.29
CA ARG A 227 5.90 10.31 -23.11
C ARG A 227 6.62 9.04 -23.54
N MET A 228 5.86 8.06 -24.04
CA MET A 228 6.33 6.75 -24.51
C MET A 228 5.69 6.41 -25.85
N GLY A 229 6.32 5.48 -26.59
CA GLY A 229 5.64 4.80 -27.70
C GLY A 229 4.51 3.88 -27.19
N VAL A 230 3.48 3.68 -28.00
CA VAL A 230 2.29 2.87 -27.65
C VAL A 230 2.69 1.46 -27.19
N SER A 231 3.58 0.78 -27.91
CA SER A 231 4.04 -0.58 -27.57
C SER A 231 4.77 -0.63 -26.21
N THR A 232 5.65 0.34 -25.96
CA THR A 232 6.36 0.46 -24.68
C THR A 232 5.38 0.70 -23.54
N LEU A 233 4.41 1.60 -23.74
CA LEU A 233 3.38 1.85 -22.74
C LEU A 233 2.56 0.59 -22.43
N HIS A 234 2.10 -0.14 -23.44
CA HIS A 234 1.37 -1.40 -23.25
C HIS A 234 2.16 -2.39 -22.39
N HIS A 235 3.43 -2.59 -22.70
CA HIS A 235 4.31 -3.50 -21.96
C HIS A 235 4.46 -3.06 -20.50
N GLN A 236 4.83 -1.80 -20.26
CA GLN A 236 5.03 -1.23 -18.92
C GLN A 236 3.75 -1.20 -18.11
N PHE A 237 2.63 -0.81 -18.74
CA PHE A 237 1.32 -0.75 -18.10
C PHE A 237 0.89 -2.14 -17.60
N ARG A 238 1.01 -3.16 -18.48
CA ARG A 238 0.68 -4.55 -18.11
C ARG A 238 1.65 -5.10 -17.06
N GLY A 239 2.90 -4.72 -17.12
CA GLY A 239 3.89 -5.06 -16.09
C GLY A 239 3.50 -4.54 -14.71
N LEU A 240 3.00 -3.31 -14.59
CA LEU A 240 2.59 -2.69 -13.32
C LEU A 240 1.22 -3.17 -12.84
N THR A 241 0.23 -3.24 -13.74
CA THR A 241 -1.18 -3.43 -13.37
C THR A 241 -1.71 -4.86 -13.59
N ALA A 242 -0.92 -5.72 -14.23
CA ALA A 242 -1.32 -7.03 -14.76
C ALA A 242 -2.47 -6.98 -15.79
N MET A 243 -2.85 -5.79 -16.26
CA MET A 243 -3.96 -5.54 -17.19
C MET A 243 -3.52 -4.67 -18.37
N SER A 244 -4.24 -4.78 -19.49
CA SER A 244 -4.13 -3.77 -20.54
C SER A 244 -4.82 -2.45 -20.11
N PRO A 245 -4.46 -1.30 -20.72
CA PRO A 245 -5.14 -0.03 -20.42
C PRO A 245 -6.67 -0.09 -20.58
N LEU A 246 -7.15 -0.81 -21.61
CA LEU A 246 -8.59 -0.97 -21.84
C LEU A 246 -9.28 -1.83 -20.77
N GLN A 247 -8.62 -2.93 -20.33
CA GLN A 247 -9.12 -3.77 -19.23
C GLN A 247 -9.18 -2.96 -17.92
N TYR A 248 -8.14 -2.18 -17.65
CA TYR A 248 -8.06 -1.29 -16.50
C TYR A 248 -9.21 -0.27 -16.50
N GLN A 249 -9.44 0.42 -17.63
CA GLN A 249 -10.56 1.36 -17.77
C GLN A 249 -11.92 0.68 -17.55
N LYS A 250 -12.10 -0.54 -18.11
CA LYS A 250 -13.33 -1.32 -17.91
C LYS A 250 -13.56 -1.64 -16.42
N GLN A 251 -12.52 -2.00 -15.69
CA GLN A 251 -12.59 -2.27 -14.26
C GLN A 251 -13.02 -1.01 -13.47
N LEU A 252 -12.43 0.15 -13.76
CA LEU A 252 -12.82 1.42 -13.14
C LEU A 252 -14.29 1.76 -13.38
N ARG A 253 -14.78 1.59 -14.63
CA ARG A 253 -16.19 1.84 -14.96
C ARG A 253 -17.14 0.92 -14.21
N LEU A 254 -16.77 -0.37 -14.06
CA LEU A 254 -17.58 -1.33 -13.32
C LEU A 254 -17.66 -1.01 -11.81
N GLN A 255 -16.61 -0.42 -11.24
CA GLN A 255 -16.61 0.03 -9.84
C GLN A 255 -17.56 1.21 -9.60
N THR A 256 -17.60 2.15 -10.54
CA THR A 256 -18.41 3.38 -10.41
C THR A 256 -19.90 3.13 -10.69
N ALA A 257 -20.24 2.02 -11.35
CA ALA A 257 -21.62 1.65 -11.68
C ALA A 257 -22.31 0.85 -10.56
N ARG A 258 -21.64 0.57 -9.44
CA ARG A 258 -22.18 -0.08 -8.23
C ARG A 258 -22.42 0.93 -7.11
#